data_d7095c1578b643b3f412fac444b14c09
#
_entry.id   d7095c1578b643b3f412fac444b14c09
#
_cell.length_a   1.000
_cell.length_b   1.000
_cell.length_c   1.000
_cell.angle_alpha   90.00
_cell.angle_beta   90.00
_cell.angle_gamma   90.00
#
_symmetry.space_group_name_H-M   'P 1'
#
loop_
_entity.id
_entity.type
_entity.pdbx_description
1 polymer ?
#
loop_
_entity_poly.entity_id
_entity_poly.type
_entity_poly.pdbx_seq_one_letter_code
_entity_poly.pdbx_strand_id
1 'polypeptide(L)'
;MTAAPLIELRDVTKVFATAGRGRVTALDGINLTVNAGDVFAIIGYSGAGKSTLVRLVNALEKVTSGQVIVDGTDITALSERKLREVRRGIGMIFQQFNLLRSRTVFGNVAYPLKIAGWSKPDIEKRVAELLNFVGILDKAWHYPDQLSGGQKQRVGIARALATNPKILLADESTSALDPETTADVLRLLKRVNTELGVTIMVITHEMEVVREIADRVAVLDSGRIIEQGSAIDVFANPQHATTRRFVETVLQDQPEGANLERIRTRHAGRLVTARVRDDRNIGAVLSSAQARHGVSFEIVYGGIKELGGQSFGGLTLELIGEDAGVDALITELREVTEVQEVKL
;
A
#
# COMPACT_ATOMS: atom_id res chain seq x y z
N MET A 1 -2.18 -13.90 20.19
CA MET A 1 -2.09 -15.10 19.31
C MET A 1 -1.75 -14.59 17.93
N THR A 2 -0.64 -15.00 17.34
CA THR A 2 -0.30 -14.65 15.95
C THR A 2 -1.35 -15.29 15.03
N ALA A 3 -1.98 -14.48 14.16
CA ALA A 3 -2.92 -14.99 13.17
C ALA A 3 -2.25 -16.02 12.25
N ALA A 4 -3.00 -17.04 11.81
CA ALA A 4 -2.45 -18.08 10.97
C ALA A 4 -2.05 -17.53 9.58
N PRO A 5 -0.94 -18.00 8.99
CA PRO A 5 -0.56 -17.63 7.64
C PRO A 5 -1.65 -18.03 6.62
N LEU A 6 -2.05 -17.11 5.76
CA LEU A 6 -3.02 -17.35 4.69
C LEU A 6 -2.36 -17.40 3.31
N ILE A 7 -1.28 -16.63 3.12
CA ILE A 7 -0.43 -16.68 1.93
C ILE A 7 1.01 -16.82 2.40
N GLU A 8 1.74 -17.81 1.88
CA GLU A 8 3.17 -17.98 2.12
C GLU A 8 3.90 -18.22 0.80
N LEU A 9 4.97 -17.47 0.62
CA LEU A 9 5.94 -17.65 -0.45
C LEU A 9 7.25 -18.07 0.21
N ARG A 10 7.79 -19.22 -0.17
CA ARG A 10 9.00 -19.79 0.40
C ARG A 10 10.05 -19.97 -0.68
N ASP A 11 11.08 -19.14 -0.65
CA ASP A 11 12.20 -19.09 -1.60
C ASP A 11 11.75 -19.09 -3.07
N VAL A 12 10.74 -18.27 -3.37
CA VAL A 12 10.08 -18.26 -4.68
C VAL A 12 10.89 -17.49 -5.70
N THR A 13 11.26 -18.19 -6.78
CA THR A 13 11.93 -17.60 -7.94
C THR A 13 11.08 -17.77 -9.19
N LYS A 14 10.99 -16.72 -10.01
CA LYS A 14 10.33 -16.74 -11.32
C LYS A 14 11.24 -16.20 -12.40
N VAL A 15 11.54 -17.05 -13.37
CA VAL A 15 12.32 -16.70 -14.57
C VAL A 15 11.46 -16.88 -15.81
N PHE A 16 11.41 -15.86 -16.65
CA PHE A 16 10.78 -15.92 -17.96
C PHE A 16 11.82 -16.14 -19.05
N ALA A 17 11.54 -17.06 -19.97
CA ALA A 17 12.31 -17.20 -21.21
C ALA A 17 11.78 -16.19 -22.23
N THR A 18 12.63 -15.34 -22.76
CA THR A 18 12.26 -14.32 -23.75
C THR A 18 12.89 -14.71 -25.10
N ALA A 19 12.06 -14.87 -26.11
CA ALA A 19 12.55 -15.20 -27.45
C ALA A 19 13.57 -14.14 -27.93
N GLY A 20 14.79 -14.58 -28.22
CA GLY A 20 15.88 -13.71 -28.72
C GLY A 20 16.59 -12.82 -27.69
N ARG A 21 16.16 -12.77 -26.41
CA ARG A 21 16.75 -11.90 -25.36
C ARG A 21 17.26 -12.62 -24.12
N GLY A 22 17.30 -13.98 -24.11
CA GLY A 22 17.79 -14.74 -22.97
C GLY A 22 16.72 -15.00 -21.89
N ARG A 23 17.15 -15.05 -20.62
CA ARG A 23 16.29 -15.28 -19.47
C ARG A 23 16.18 -13.99 -18.65
N VAL A 24 14.96 -13.67 -18.21
CA VAL A 24 14.68 -12.52 -17.33
C VAL A 24 14.17 -13.06 -15.99
N THR A 25 14.90 -12.81 -14.92
CA THR A 25 14.47 -13.13 -13.56
C THR A 25 13.52 -12.01 -13.09
N ALA A 26 12.25 -12.35 -12.96
CA ALA A 26 11.22 -11.41 -12.52
C ALA A 26 11.07 -11.38 -11.00
N LEU A 27 11.32 -12.53 -10.34
CA LEU A 27 11.37 -12.66 -8.88
C LEU A 27 12.53 -13.58 -8.51
N ASP A 28 13.23 -13.26 -7.43
CA ASP A 28 14.44 -13.93 -7.00
C ASP A 28 14.45 -14.15 -5.48
N GLY A 29 14.23 -15.40 -5.05
CA GLY A 29 14.28 -15.84 -3.65
C GLY A 29 13.27 -15.15 -2.74
N ILE A 30 12.01 -14.94 -3.20
CA ILE A 30 10.98 -14.25 -2.42
C ILE A 30 10.52 -15.09 -1.24
N ASN A 31 10.63 -14.51 -0.05
CA ASN A 31 10.07 -15.03 1.19
C ASN A 31 9.07 -14.02 1.75
N LEU A 32 7.79 -14.40 1.83
CA LEU A 32 6.69 -13.53 2.24
C LEU A 32 5.64 -14.31 3.02
N THR A 33 5.10 -13.71 4.08
CA THR A 33 3.98 -14.26 4.83
C THR A 33 2.91 -13.18 5.04
N VAL A 34 1.68 -13.48 4.61
CA VAL A 34 0.48 -12.67 4.86
C VAL A 34 -0.45 -13.46 5.76
N ASN A 35 -0.81 -12.91 6.89
CA ASN A 35 -1.67 -13.59 7.85
C ASN A 35 -3.15 -13.33 7.55
N ALA A 36 -4.01 -14.20 8.07
CA ALA A 36 -5.44 -14.00 7.98
C ALA A 36 -5.87 -12.68 8.65
N GLY A 37 -6.67 -11.88 7.95
CA GLY A 37 -7.14 -10.59 8.40
C GLY A 37 -6.21 -9.41 8.12
N ASP A 38 -4.96 -9.62 7.67
CA ASP A 38 -4.05 -8.55 7.31
C ASP A 38 -4.56 -7.77 6.09
N VAL A 39 -4.33 -6.46 6.08
CA VAL A 39 -4.21 -5.67 4.85
C VAL A 39 -2.72 -5.52 4.57
N PHE A 40 -2.23 -6.28 3.61
CA PHE A 40 -0.81 -6.36 3.27
C PHE A 40 -0.51 -5.64 1.97
N ALA A 41 0.38 -4.65 1.98
CA ALA A 41 0.78 -3.93 0.78
C ALA A 41 2.09 -4.45 0.20
N ILE A 42 2.15 -4.56 -1.13
CA ILE A 42 3.37 -4.78 -1.90
C ILE A 42 3.65 -3.50 -2.68
N ILE A 43 4.74 -2.83 -2.39
CA ILE A 43 5.17 -1.61 -3.08
C ILE A 43 6.44 -1.85 -3.89
N GLY A 44 6.63 -1.04 -4.90
CA GLY A 44 7.83 -1.10 -5.76
C GLY A 44 7.63 -0.30 -7.03
N TYR A 45 8.72 0.06 -7.68
CA TYR A 45 8.68 0.75 -8.97
C TYR A 45 8.10 -0.15 -10.08
N SER A 46 7.77 0.47 -11.23
CA SER A 46 7.37 -0.28 -12.41
C SER A 46 8.48 -1.27 -12.80
N GLY A 47 8.10 -2.50 -13.12
CA GLY A 47 9.06 -3.56 -13.43
C GLY A 47 9.69 -4.28 -12.22
N ALA A 48 9.41 -3.89 -10.99
CA ALA A 48 9.96 -4.56 -9.79
C ALA A 48 9.52 -6.02 -9.59
N GLY A 49 8.49 -6.50 -10.31
CA GLY A 49 7.99 -7.88 -10.19
C GLY A 49 6.62 -8.00 -9.51
N LYS A 50 6.00 -6.90 -9.08
CA LYS A 50 4.73 -6.89 -8.31
C LYS A 50 3.61 -7.71 -8.98
N SER A 51 3.29 -7.43 -10.25
CA SER A 51 2.23 -8.15 -10.98
C SER A 51 2.58 -9.62 -11.20
N THR A 52 3.87 -9.98 -11.30
CA THR A 52 4.31 -11.38 -11.34
C THR A 52 4.01 -12.07 -10.02
N LEU A 53 4.30 -11.43 -8.90
CA LEU A 53 4.03 -11.96 -7.56
C LEU A 53 2.53 -12.25 -7.37
N VAL A 54 1.65 -11.30 -7.74
CA VAL A 54 0.19 -11.50 -7.71
C VAL A 54 -0.25 -12.69 -8.56
N ARG A 55 0.30 -12.81 -9.77
CA ARG A 55 -0.03 -13.93 -10.67
C ARG A 55 0.40 -15.28 -10.12
N LEU A 56 1.48 -15.34 -9.34
CA LEU A 56 1.88 -16.56 -8.63
C LEU A 56 0.88 -16.91 -7.51
N VAL A 57 0.50 -15.91 -6.68
CA VAL A 57 -0.48 -16.10 -5.59
C VAL A 57 -1.85 -16.51 -6.15
N ASN A 58 -2.27 -15.92 -7.26
CA ASN A 58 -3.54 -16.28 -7.94
C ASN A 58 -3.42 -17.53 -8.84
N ALA A 59 -2.28 -18.21 -8.79
CA ALA A 59 -2.01 -19.39 -9.63
C ALA A 59 -2.25 -19.19 -11.14
N LEU A 60 -2.08 -17.96 -11.64
CA LEU A 60 -2.11 -17.63 -13.08
C LEU A 60 -0.75 -17.85 -13.73
N GLU A 61 0.31 -17.87 -12.93
CA GLU A 61 1.68 -18.19 -13.32
C GLU A 61 2.21 -19.30 -12.43
N LYS A 62 3.18 -20.10 -12.93
CA LYS A 62 3.89 -21.10 -12.15
C LYS A 62 5.25 -20.55 -11.73
N VAL A 63 5.70 -20.92 -10.55
CA VAL A 63 7.06 -20.65 -10.08
C VAL A 63 8.10 -21.39 -10.93
N THR A 64 9.31 -20.88 -10.97
CA THR A 64 10.47 -21.62 -11.52
C THR A 64 11.07 -22.50 -10.43
N SER A 65 11.15 -22.01 -9.19
CA SER A 65 11.53 -22.75 -7.99
C SER A 65 10.87 -22.16 -6.75
N GLY A 66 10.95 -22.85 -5.61
CA GLY A 66 10.30 -22.46 -4.36
C GLY A 66 8.86 -22.95 -4.25
N GLN A 67 8.14 -22.50 -3.24
CA GLN A 67 6.78 -22.93 -2.92
C GLN A 67 5.84 -21.74 -2.73
N VAL A 68 4.58 -21.89 -3.20
CA VAL A 68 3.49 -20.96 -2.94
C VAL A 68 2.38 -21.71 -2.20
N ILE A 69 2.07 -21.26 -1.00
CA ILE A 69 1.05 -21.85 -0.14
C ILE A 69 -0.08 -20.81 0.02
N VAL A 70 -1.31 -21.24 -0.28
CA VAL A 70 -2.51 -20.40 -0.17
C VAL A 70 -3.57 -21.15 0.62
N ASP A 71 -4.07 -20.54 1.69
CA ASP A 71 -5.04 -21.13 2.61
C ASP A 71 -4.62 -22.56 3.06
N GLY A 72 -3.34 -22.68 3.46
CA GLY A 72 -2.73 -23.95 3.89
C GLY A 72 -2.46 -24.97 2.79
N THR A 73 -2.78 -24.66 1.54
CA THR A 73 -2.59 -25.56 0.39
C THR A 73 -1.38 -25.14 -0.43
N ASP A 74 -0.39 -26.04 -0.61
CA ASP A 74 0.70 -25.83 -1.57
C ASP A 74 0.15 -25.93 -3.00
N ILE A 75 0.14 -24.79 -3.70
CA ILE A 75 -0.40 -24.67 -5.05
C ILE A 75 0.64 -24.87 -6.16
N THR A 76 1.90 -25.05 -5.79
CA THR A 76 3.05 -25.06 -6.69
C THR A 76 2.93 -26.09 -7.81
N ALA A 77 2.49 -27.31 -7.47
CA ALA A 77 2.41 -28.45 -8.39
C ALA A 77 0.98 -28.94 -8.67
N LEU A 78 -0.04 -28.15 -8.30
CA LEU A 78 -1.43 -28.55 -8.48
C LEU A 78 -1.84 -28.62 -9.96
N SER A 79 -2.75 -29.55 -10.27
CA SER A 79 -3.41 -29.60 -11.56
C SER A 79 -4.34 -28.41 -11.77
N GLU A 80 -4.59 -28.03 -13.04
CA GLU A 80 -5.46 -26.90 -13.37
C GLU A 80 -6.88 -27.04 -12.76
N ARG A 81 -7.40 -28.25 -12.63
CA ARG A 81 -8.68 -28.50 -11.97
C ARG A 81 -8.66 -28.06 -10.50
N LYS A 82 -7.61 -28.45 -9.75
CA LYS A 82 -7.43 -28.05 -8.35
C LYS A 82 -7.14 -26.56 -8.20
N LEU A 83 -6.36 -25.98 -9.11
CA LEU A 83 -6.10 -24.53 -9.13
C LEU A 83 -7.38 -23.70 -9.32
N ARG A 84 -8.36 -24.19 -10.11
CA ARG A 84 -9.67 -23.54 -10.22
C ARG A 84 -10.44 -23.52 -8.90
N GLU A 85 -10.29 -24.56 -8.09
CA GLU A 85 -10.90 -24.60 -6.74
C GLU A 85 -10.26 -23.55 -5.82
N VAL A 86 -8.93 -23.47 -5.81
CA VAL A 86 -8.19 -22.43 -5.05
C VAL A 86 -8.60 -21.04 -5.49
N ARG A 87 -8.65 -20.75 -6.81
CA ARG A 87 -9.04 -19.43 -7.36
C ARG A 87 -10.45 -18.99 -6.94
N ARG A 88 -11.37 -19.90 -6.59
CA ARG A 88 -12.70 -19.52 -6.06
C ARG A 88 -12.62 -18.85 -4.70
N GLY A 89 -11.59 -19.16 -3.91
CA GLY A 89 -11.29 -18.54 -2.62
C GLY A 89 -10.53 -17.21 -2.73
N ILE A 90 -10.19 -16.77 -3.95
CA ILE A 90 -9.42 -15.55 -4.21
C ILE A 90 -10.24 -14.61 -5.07
N GLY A 91 -10.60 -13.44 -4.55
CA GLY A 91 -11.15 -12.35 -5.32
C GLY A 91 -10.04 -11.52 -5.96
N MET A 92 -10.29 -10.92 -7.13
CA MET A 92 -9.32 -10.05 -7.78
C MET A 92 -9.95 -8.75 -8.28
N ILE A 93 -9.34 -7.64 -7.90
CA ILE A 93 -9.66 -6.29 -8.37
C ILE A 93 -8.53 -5.87 -9.32
N PHE A 94 -8.90 -5.39 -10.49
CA PHE A 94 -7.96 -5.06 -11.56
C PHE A 94 -7.86 -3.54 -11.74
N GLN A 95 -6.70 -3.08 -12.16
CA GLN A 95 -6.41 -1.69 -12.48
C GLN A 95 -7.41 -1.08 -13.50
N GLN A 96 -7.75 -1.82 -14.55
CA GLN A 96 -8.66 -1.38 -15.60
C GLN A 96 -10.10 -1.90 -15.43
N PHE A 97 -10.51 -2.17 -14.18
CA PHE A 97 -11.84 -2.70 -13.79
C PHE A 97 -12.19 -4.06 -14.42
N ASN A 98 -11.80 -4.34 -15.64
CA ASN A 98 -12.06 -5.57 -16.42
C ASN A 98 -13.53 -6.03 -16.36
N LEU A 99 -14.46 -5.07 -16.44
CA LEU A 99 -15.89 -5.36 -16.46
C LEU A 99 -16.34 -5.90 -17.82
N LEU A 100 -17.27 -6.84 -17.79
CA LEU A 100 -17.92 -7.39 -18.97
C LEU A 100 -18.87 -6.32 -19.54
N ARG A 101 -18.46 -5.64 -20.61
CA ARG A 101 -19.21 -4.52 -21.23
C ARG A 101 -20.59 -4.93 -21.73
N SER A 102 -20.75 -6.19 -22.17
CA SER A 102 -22.03 -6.75 -22.64
C SER A 102 -22.99 -7.15 -21.51
N ARG A 103 -22.60 -6.95 -20.24
CA ARG A 103 -23.43 -7.29 -19.09
C ARG A 103 -23.68 -6.05 -18.23
N THR A 104 -24.86 -6.01 -17.62
CA THR A 104 -25.19 -5.00 -16.61
C THR A 104 -24.30 -5.14 -15.37
N VAL A 105 -24.38 -4.20 -14.45
CA VAL A 105 -23.75 -4.27 -13.11
C VAL A 105 -24.14 -5.56 -12.41
N PHE A 106 -25.45 -5.84 -12.33
CA PHE A 106 -25.96 -7.11 -11.80
C PHE A 106 -25.32 -8.32 -12.50
N GLY A 107 -25.28 -8.30 -13.83
CA GLY A 107 -24.71 -9.38 -14.63
C GLY A 107 -23.20 -9.60 -14.41
N ASN A 108 -22.44 -8.54 -14.14
CA ASN A 108 -21.03 -8.61 -13.79
C ASN A 108 -20.81 -9.30 -12.44
N VAL A 109 -21.56 -8.91 -11.41
CA VAL A 109 -21.45 -9.48 -10.05
C VAL A 109 -22.01 -10.91 -10.00
N ALA A 110 -23.09 -11.20 -10.73
CA ALA A 110 -23.70 -12.54 -10.84
C ALA A 110 -22.81 -13.56 -11.58
N TYR A 111 -21.88 -13.09 -12.43
CA TYR A 111 -21.11 -13.97 -13.32
C TYR A 111 -20.28 -15.02 -12.58
N PRO A 112 -19.43 -14.67 -11.58
CA PRO A 112 -18.68 -15.68 -10.82
C PRO A 112 -19.58 -16.66 -10.06
N LEU A 113 -20.73 -16.22 -9.57
CA LEU A 113 -21.69 -17.08 -8.86
C LEU A 113 -22.31 -18.12 -9.80
N LYS A 114 -22.64 -17.72 -11.04
CA LYS A 114 -23.14 -18.65 -12.08
C LYS A 114 -22.10 -19.72 -12.42
N ILE A 115 -20.82 -19.32 -12.55
CA ILE A 115 -19.72 -20.29 -12.78
C ILE A 115 -19.53 -21.22 -11.59
N ALA A 116 -19.76 -20.72 -10.36
CA ALA A 116 -19.70 -21.52 -9.15
C ALA A 116 -20.93 -22.46 -8.96
N GLY A 117 -21.94 -22.36 -9.82
CA GLY A 117 -23.12 -23.24 -9.81
C GLY A 117 -24.19 -22.86 -8.78
N TRP A 118 -24.22 -21.58 -8.34
CA TRP A 118 -25.24 -21.11 -7.40
C TRP A 118 -26.64 -21.10 -8.02
N SER A 119 -27.66 -21.30 -7.19
CA SER A 119 -29.05 -21.21 -7.61
C SER A 119 -29.43 -19.77 -7.98
N LYS A 120 -30.42 -19.59 -8.85
CA LYS A 120 -30.87 -18.25 -9.26
C LYS A 120 -31.35 -17.39 -8.07
N PRO A 121 -32.15 -17.89 -7.11
CA PRO A 121 -32.53 -17.12 -5.92
C PRO A 121 -31.36 -16.67 -5.07
N ASP A 122 -30.37 -17.57 -4.86
CA ASP A 122 -29.16 -17.25 -4.07
C ASP A 122 -28.32 -16.18 -4.76
N ILE A 123 -28.20 -16.25 -6.09
CA ILE A 123 -27.50 -15.24 -6.90
C ILE A 123 -28.20 -13.87 -6.75
N GLU A 124 -29.53 -13.81 -6.90
CA GLU A 124 -30.29 -12.56 -6.80
C GLU A 124 -30.11 -11.93 -5.43
N LYS A 125 -30.23 -12.72 -4.36
CA LYS A 125 -30.02 -12.29 -2.98
C LYS A 125 -28.58 -11.77 -2.78
N ARG A 126 -27.59 -12.57 -3.13
CA ARG A 126 -26.17 -12.25 -2.91
C ARG A 126 -25.73 -11.02 -3.69
N VAL A 127 -26.17 -10.87 -4.94
CA VAL A 127 -25.85 -9.69 -5.75
C VAL A 127 -26.45 -8.44 -5.14
N ALA A 128 -27.73 -8.48 -4.70
CA ALA A 128 -28.38 -7.35 -4.06
C ALA A 128 -27.63 -6.92 -2.77
N GLU A 129 -27.26 -7.89 -1.93
CA GLU A 129 -26.47 -7.64 -0.72
C GLU A 129 -25.14 -6.93 -1.04
N LEU A 130 -24.39 -7.44 -2.03
CA LEU A 130 -23.10 -6.88 -2.40
C LEU A 130 -23.22 -5.49 -3.03
N LEU A 131 -24.18 -5.27 -3.93
CA LEU A 131 -24.41 -3.96 -4.54
C LEU A 131 -24.84 -2.93 -3.50
N ASN A 132 -25.64 -3.34 -2.50
CA ASN A 132 -25.98 -2.49 -1.37
C ASN A 132 -24.75 -2.19 -0.51
N PHE A 133 -23.92 -3.20 -0.19
CA PHE A 133 -22.70 -3.04 0.58
C PHE A 133 -21.72 -2.04 -0.06
N VAL A 134 -21.52 -2.12 -1.38
CA VAL A 134 -20.64 -1.18 -2.09
C VAL A 134 -21.34 0.14 -2.48
N GLY A 135 -22.65 0.31 -2.17
CA GLY A 135 -23.41 1.56 -2.35
C GLY A 135 -23.77 1.91 -3.79
N ILE A 136 -24.09 0.90 -4.64
CA ILE A 136 -24.50 1.11 -6.05
C ILE A 136 -25.69 0.23 -6.47
N LEU A 137 -26.55 -0.14 -5.52
CA LEU A 137 -27.71 -0.98 -5.81
C LEU A 137 -28.67 -0.33 -6.83
N ASP A 138 -28.80 0.99 -6.81
CA ASP A 138 -29.61 1.78 -7.75
C ASP A 138 -29.10 1.68 -9.20
N LYS A 139 -27.84 1.26 -9.40
CA LYS A 139 -27.21 1.06 -10.70
C LYS A 139 -27.21 -0.40 -11.18
N ALA A 140 -27.90 -1.31 -10.50
CA ALA A 140 -27.86 -2.75 -10.79
C ALA A 140 -28.10 -3.11 -12.28
N TRP A 141 -28.97 -2.37 -12.95
CA TRP A 141 -29.35 -2.61 -14.35
C TRP A 141 -28.60 -1.74 -15.37
N HIS A 142 -27.69 -0.85 -14.94
CA HIS A 142 -26.86 -0.06 -15.83
C HIS A 142 -25.72 -0.92 -16.41
N TYR A 143 -25.23 -0.50 -17.57
CA TYR A 143 -24.04 -1.08 -18.22
C TYR A 143 -22.78 -0.33 -17.79
N PRO A 144 -21.59 -0.97 -17.86
CA PRO A 144 -20.32 -0.35 -17.46
C PRO A 144 -20.05 1.01 -18.11
N ASP A 145 -20.44 1.21 -19.37
CA ASP A 145 -20.19 2.46 -20.10
C ASP A 145 -21.03 3.66 -19.56
N GLN A 146 -22.04 3.37 -18.74
CA GLN A 146 -22.91 4.36 -18.09
C GLN A 146 -22.42 4.75 -16.67
N LEU A 147 -21.27 4.24 -16.25
CA LEU A 147 -20.75 4.39 -14.88
C LEU A 147 -19.49 5.29 -14.87
N SER A 148 -19.33 6.06 -13.78
CA SER A 148 -18.06 6.73 -13.48
C SER A 148 -16.94 5.72 -13.14
N GLY A 149 -15.69 6.15 -13.11
CA GLY A 149 -14.53 5.33 -12.72
C GLY A 149 -14.71 4.68 -11.34
N GLY A 150 -15.08 5.46 -10.34
CA GLY A 150 -15.34 4.97 -8.98
C GLY A 150 -16.51 3.97 -8.91
N GLN A 151 -17.58 4.21 -9.67
CA GLN A 151 -18.70 3.24 -9.76
C GLN A 151 -18.26 1.93 -10.41
N LYS A 152 -17.44 1.98 -11.49
CA LYS A 152 -16.85 0.77 -12.09
C LYS A 152 -15.99 0.01 -11.10
N GLN A 153 -15.22 0.71 -10.27
CA GLN A 153 -14.38 0.09 -9.24
C GLN A 153 -15.24 -0.59 -8.17
N ARG A 154 -16.31 0.05 -7.70
CA ARG A 154 -17.26 -0.56 -6.76
C ARG A 154 -17.91 -1.82 -7.33
N VAL A 155 -18.24 -1.86 -8.63
CA VAL A 155 -18.70 -3.10 -9.32
C VAL A 155 -17.62 -4.16 -9.33
N GLY A 156 -16.35 -3.78 -9.59
CA GLY A 156 -15.21 -4.67 -9.55
C GLY A 156 -15.01 -5.31 -8.18
N ILE A 157 -15.13 -4.51 -7.11
CA ILE A 157 -15.06 -4.98 -5.72
C ILE A 157 -16.22 -5.94 -5.42
N ALA A 158 -17.46 -5.57 -5.74
CA ALA A 158 -18.63 -6.44 -5.53
C ALA A 158 -18.48 -7.78 -6.26
N ARG A 159 -18.00 -7.76 -7.51
CA ARG A 159 -17.72 -8.97 -8.29
C ARG A 159 -16.63 -9.84 -7.65
N ALA A 160 -15.56 -9.23 -7.16
CA ALA A 160 -14.47 -9.94 -6.49
C ALA A 160 -14.92 -10.60 -5.19
N LEU A 161 -15.89 -10.01 -4.48
CA LEU A 161 -16.47 -10.53 -3.23
C LEU A 161 -17.60 -11.54 -3.45
N ALA A 162 -18.05 -11.77 -4.69
CA ALA A 162 -19.24 -12.56 -4.98
C ALA A 162 -19.21 -13.95 -4.35
N THR A 163 -18.11 -14.68 -4.49
CA THR A 163 -17.93 -16.07 -4.05
C THR A 163 -17.51 -16.23 -2.59
N ASN A 164 -17.61 -15.19 -1.75
CA ASN A 164 -17.11 -15.17 -0.37
C ASN A 164 -15.63 -15.54 -0.27
N PRO A 165 -14.72 -14.83 -0.96
CA PRO A 165 -13.31 -15.16 -0.94
C PRO A 165 -12.69 -14.87 0.44
N LYS A 166 -11.69 -15.66 0.84
CA LYS A 166 -10.86 -15.38 2.02
C LYS A 166 -9.78 -14.34 1.73
N ILE A 167 -9.37 -14.24 0.46
CA ILE A 167 -8.29 -13.38 -0.02
C ILE A 167 -8.81 -12.45 -1.11
N LEU A 168 -8.47 -11.19 -1.03
CA LEU A 168 -8.73 -10.19 -2.06
C LEU A 168 -7.40 -9.63 -2.55
N LEU A 169 -7.09 -9.84 -3.83
CA LEU A 169 -5.92 -9.27 -4.49
C LEU A 169 -6.34 -7.99 -5.21
N ALA A 170 -5.74 -6.86 -4.87
CA ALA A 170 -6.01 -5.55 -5.47
C ALA A 170 -4.77 -5.08 -6.24
N ASP A 171 -4.79 -5.22 -7.56
CA ASP A 171 -3.67 -4.85 -8.44
C ASP A 171 -3.88 -3.44 -8.97
N GLU A 172 -3.12 -2.47 -8.44
CA GLU A 172 -3.16 -1.03 -8.78
C GLU A 172 -4.60 -0.47 -8.88
N SER A 173 -5.44 -0.87 -7.94
CA SER A 173 -6.90 -0.68 -7.98
C SER A 173 -7.37 0.77 -7.90
N THR A 174 -6.47 1.73 -7.67
CA THR A 174 -6.77 3.15 -7.50
C THR A 174 -6.10 4.05 -8.54
N SER A 175 -5.11 3.56 -9.26
CA SER A 175 -4.25 4.36 -10.14
C SER A 175 -4.97 5.09 -11.32
N ALA A 176 -6.20 4.70 -11.62
CA ALA A 176 -7.04 5.30 -12.67
C ALA A 176 -8.14 6.23 -12.11
N LEU A 177 -8.10 6.55 -10.82
CA LEU A 177 -9.13 7.30 -10.11
C LEU A 177 -8.58 8.67 -9.67
N ASP A 178 -9.49 9.64 -9.51
CA ASP A 178 -9.17 10.91 -8.86
C ASP A 178 -8.97 10.72 -7.34
N PRO A 179 -8.31 11.66 -6.64
CA PRO A 179 -7.97 11.50 -5.22
C PRO A 179 -9.17 11.28 -4.29
N GLU A 180 -10.30 11.95 -4.53
CA GLU A 180 -11.50 11.80 -3.71
C GLU A 180 -12.10 10.41 -3.88
N THR A 181 -12.25 9.97 -5.13
CA THR A 181 -12.71 8.63 -5.46
C THR A 181 -11.76 7.55 -4.92
N THR A 182 -10.44 7.78 -4.96
CA THR A 182 -9.43 6.89 -4.37
C THR A 182 -9.69 6.70 -2.89
N ALA A 183 -9.85 7.80 -2.13
CA ALA A 183 -10.12 7.73 -0.68
C ALA A 183 -11.40 6.94 -0.38
N ASP A 184 -12.46 7.11 -1.19
CA ASP A 184 -13.70 6.36 -1.05
C ASP A 184 -13.52 4.85 -1.28
N VAL A 185 -12.75 4.48 -2.30
CA VAL A 185 -12.44 3.07 -2.60
C VAL A 185 -11.58 2.46 -1.49
N LEU A 186 -10.60 3.18 -0.95
CA LEU A 186 -9.77 2.70 0.15
C LEU A 186 -10.58 2.50 1.42
N ARG A 187 -11.48 3.41 1.76
CA ARG A 187 -12.45 3.23 2.87
C ARG A 187 -13.32 2.01 2.67
N LEU A 188 -13.78 1.75 1.44
CA LEU A 188 -14.55 0.55 1.12
C LEU A 188 -13.71 -0.72 1.30
N LEU A 189 -12.46 -0.74 0.85
CA LEU A 189 -11.55 -1.89 1.07
C LEU A 189 -11.30 -2.12 2.56
N LYS A 190 -11.10 -1.07 3.36
CA LYS A 190 -10.96 -1.21 4.81
C LYS A 190 -12.22 -1.80 5.45
N ARG A 191 -13.41 -1.38 5.00
CA ARG A 191 -14.69 -2.00 5.42
C ARG A 191 -14.79 -3.47 5.02
N VAL A 192 -14.36 -3.84 3.81
CA VAL A 192 -14.30 -5.25 3.38
C VAL A 192 -13.43 -6.07 4.33
N ASN A 193 -12.27 -5.55 4.72
CA ASN A 193 -11.40 -6.22 5.68
C ASN A 193 -12.05 -6.32 7.07
N THR A 194 -12.53 -5.20 7.64
CA THR A 194 -13.01 -5.15 9.03
C THR A 194 -14.38 -5.78 9.22
N GLU A 195 -15.34 -5.61 8.29
CA GLU A 195 -16.71 -6.11 8.43
C GLU A 195 -16.87 -7.54 7.89
N LEU A 196 -16.10 -7.93 6.86
CA LEU A 196 -16.21 -9.25 6.23
C LEU A 196 -15.04 -10.19 6.59
N GLY A 197 -14.01 -9.71 7.30
CA GLY A 197 -12.84 -10.51 7.69
C GLY A 197 -11.96 -10.96 6.54
N VAL A 198 -12.06 -10.31 5.36
CA VAL A 198 -11.29 -10.69 4.18
C VAL A 198 -9.86 -10.18 4.28
N THR A 199 -8.89 -11.06 4.06
CA THR A 199 -7.47 -10.68 3.95
C THR A 199 -7.24 -9.97 2.62
N ILE A 200 -6.59 -8.82 2.64
CA ILE A 200 -6.36 -8.02 1.43
C ILE A 200 -4.86 -7.94 1.13
N MET A 201 -4.47 -8.28 -0.09
CA MET A 201 -3.14 -7.98 -0.61
C MET A 201 -3.27 -6.88 -1.67
N VAL A 202 -2.72 -5.70 -1.38
CA VAL A 202 -2.74 -4.53 -2.27
C VAL A 202 -1.40 -4.41 -2.96
N ILE A 203 -1.42 -4.28 -4.26
CA ILE A 203 -0.24 -3.95 -5.07
C ILE A 203 -0.36 -2.52 -5.53
N THR A 204 0.63 -1.71 -5.24
CA THR A 204 0.62 -0.29 -5.60
C THR A 204 2.04 0.26 -5.72
N HIS A 205 2.17 1.38 -6.39
CA HIS A 205 3.34 2.25 -6.33
C HIS A 205 3.03 3.54 -5.56
N GLU A 206 1.78 3.69 -5.08
CA GLU A 206 1.28 4.85 -4.37
C GLU A 206 1.40 4.63 -2.86
N MET A 207 2.32 5.34 -2.21
CA MET A 207 2.53 5.22 -0.76
C MET A 207 1.34 5.72 0.06
N GLU A 208 0.55 6.65 -0.48
CA GLU A 208 -0.69 7.12 0.17
C GLU A 208 -1.68 5.96 0.39
N VAL A 209 -1.78 5.03 -0.56
CA VAL A 209 -2.61 3.81 -0.44
C VAL A 209 -2.13 2.96 0.74
N VAL A 210 -0.80 2.78 0.86
CA VAL A 210 -0.20 2.02 1.97
C VAL A 210 -0.53 2.67 3.30
N ARG A 211 -0.35 4.00 3.39
CA ARG A 211 -0.64 4.78 4.59
C ARG A 211 -2.10 4.63 5.04
N GLU A 212 -3.04 4.70 4.10
CA GLU A 212 -4.48 4.74 4.41
C GLU A 212 -5.02 3.38 4.91
N ILE A 213 -4.53 2.26 4.38
CA ILE A 213 -5.19 0.98 4.66
C ILE A 213 -4.27 -0.15 5.13
N ALA A 214 -2.94 -0.09 4.88
CA ALA A 214 -2.08 -1.25 5.12
C ALA A 214 -1.69 -1.41 6.60
N ASP A 215 -1.77 -2.62 7.10
CA ASP A 215 -1.23 -3.01 8.41
C ASP A 215 0.26 -3.38 8.29
N ARG A 216 0.63 -4.04 7.19
CA ARG A 216 1.99 -4.49 6.88
C ARG A 216 2.35 -4.20 5.42
N VAL A 217 3.64 -4.06 5.16
CA VAL A 217 4.15 -3.74 3.83
C VAL A 217 5.42 -4.54 3.53
N ALA A 218 5.60 -4.88 2.25
CA ALA A 218 6.87 -5.34 1.70
C ALA A 218 7.26 -4.45 0.51
N VAL A 219 8.51 -4.05 0.48
CA VAL A 219 9.11 -3.25 -0.58
C VAL A 219 9.83 -4.18 -1.54
N LEU A 220 9.38 -4.21 -2.78
CA LEU A 220 9.92 -5.03 -3.86
C LEU A 220 10.77 -4.15 -4.78
N ASP A 221 12.01 -4.53 -4.97
CA ASP A 221 12.94 -3.88 -5.90
C ASP A 221 13.72 -4.94 -6.68
N SER A 222 13.74 -4.80 -8.01
CA SER A 222 14.49 -5.67 -8.92
C SER A 222 14.25 -7.17 -8.66
N GLY A 223 13.00 -7.54 -8.39
CA GLY A 223 12.58 -8.92 -8.14
C GLY A 223 12.86 -9.46 -6.75
N ARG A 224 13.34 -8.65 -5.80
CA ARG A 224 13.64 -9.04 -4.43
C ARG A 224 12.87 -8.21 -3.42
N ILE A 225 12.49 -8.80 -2.29
CA ILE A 225 12.00 -8.05 -1.14
C ILE A 225 13.21 -7.47 -0.42
N ILE A 226 13.33 -6.13 -0.44
CA ILE A 226 14.45 -5.42 0.18
C ILE A 226 14.14 -4.97 1.61
N GLU A 227 12.86 -4.84 1.94
CA GLU A 227 12.39 -4.47 3.28
C GLU A 227 10.96 -4.94 3.47
N GLN A 228 10.62 -5.40 4.68
CA GLN A 228 9.24 -5.75 5.05
C GLN A 228 9.02 -5.60 6.55
N GLY A 229 7.81 -5.20 6.95
CA GLY A 229 7.47 -5.00 8.35
C GLY A 229 6.05 -4.49 8.55
N SER A 230 5.76 -3.97 9.75
CA SER A 230 4.56 -3.17 9.94
C SER A 230 4.65 -1.90 9.08
N ALA A 231 3.51 -1.41 8.60
CA ALA A 231 3.51 -0.18 7.81
C ALA A 231 4.16 0.97 8.60
N ILE A 232 3.84 1.08 9.90
CA ILE A 232 4.39 2.11 10.80
C ILE A 232 5.91 2.04 10.85
N ASP A 233 6.49 0.85 11.07
CA ASP A 233 7.95 0.72 11.21
C ASP A 233 8.67 1.09 9.91
N VAL A 234 8.16 0.62 8.77
CA VAL A 234 8.75 0.90 7.44
C VAL A 234 8.64 2.39 7.10
N PHE A 235 7.56 3.07 7.49
CA PHE A 235 7.41 4.52 7.27
C PHE A 235 8.26 5.34 8.24
N ALA A 236 8.28 4.96 9.51
CA ALA A 236 8.96 5.74 10.55
C ALA A 236 10.49 5.55 10.53
N ASN A 237 10.97 4.38 10.10
CA ASN A 237 12.40 4.04 10.13
C ASN A 237 12.83 3.21 8.93
N PRO A 238 12.73 3.74 7.69
CA PRO A 238 13.09 3.02 6.48
C PRO A 238 14.59 2.68 6.46
N GLN A 239 14.91 1.38 6.40
CA GLN A 239 16.28 0.90 6.46
C GLN A 239 16.97 0.95 5.09
N HIS A 240 16.21 0.70 4.01
CA HIS A 240 16.75 0.66 2.66
C HIS A 240 16.60 2.01 1.93
N ALA A 241 17.58 2.39 1.11
CA ALA A 241 17.56 3.66 0.38
C ALA A 241 16.34 3.78 -0.57
N THR A 242 15.94 2.69 -1.21
CA THR A 242 14.74 2.66 -2.07
C THR A 242 13.48 2.89 -1.24
N THR A 243 13.36 2.27 -0.07
CA THR A 243 12.21 2.48 0.85
C THR A 243 12.15 3.93 1.31
N ARG A 244 13.30 4.52 1.67
CA ARG A 244 13.38 5.92 2.10
C ARG A 244 12.85 6.86 1.02
N ARG A 245 13.23 6.66 -0.24
CA ARG A 245 12.70 7.45 -1.36
C ARG A 245 11.18 7.33 -1.51
N PHE A 246 10.61 6.12 -1.34
CA PHE A 246 9.15 5.95 -1.36
C PHE A 246 8.49 6.74 -0.21
N VAL A 247 9.03 6.66 0.99
CA VAL A 247 8.49 7.36 2.17
C VAL A 247 8.57 8.87 1.99
N GLU A 248 9.66 9.39 1.45
CA GLU A 248 9.87 10.82 1.16
C GLU A 248 8.78 11.38 0.22
N THR A 249 8.28 10.59 -0.74
CA THR A 249 7.19 11.05 -1.62
C THR A 249 5.89 11.36 -0.89
N VAL A 250 5.64 10.73 0.26
CA VAL A 250 4.45 10.95 1.10
C VAL A 250 4.69 12.00 2.16
N LEU A 251 5.86 11.95 2.81
CA LEU A 251 6.16 12.85 3.91
C LEU A 251 6.31 14.29 3.44
N GLN A 252 6.97 14.50 2.29
CA GLN A 252 7.29 15.84 1.78
C GLN A 252 7.88 16.73 2.88
N ASP A 253 8.67 16.12 3.78
CA ASP A 253 9.17 16.74 5.00
C ASP A 253 10.50 17.47 4.78
N GLN A 254 11.12 17.30 3.61
CA GLN A 254 12.31 18.03 3.18
C GLN A 254 11.98 18.93 2.00
N PRO A 255 12.43 20.19 2.02
CA PRO A 255 12.26 21.07 0.89
C PRO A 255 13.22 20.69 -0.24
N GLU A 256 12.68 20.54 -1.46
CA GLU A 256 13.46 20.25 -2.66
C GLU A 256 13.20 21.26 -3.78
N GLY A 257 14.12 21.35 -4.75
CA GLY A 257 13.99 22.15 -5.94
C GLY A 257 13.61 23.60 -5.66
N ALA A 258 12.55 24.11 -6.29
CA ALA A 258 12.10 25.50 -6.15
C ALA A 258 11.71 25.87 -4.71
N ASN A 259 11.23 24.93 -3.88
CA ASN A 259 10.92 25.21 -2.49
C ASN A 259 12.20 25.45 -1.67
N LEU A 260 13.24 24.65 -1.90
CA LEU A 260 14.53 24.82 -1.24
C LEU A 260 15.17 26.17 -1.60
N GLU A 261 15.16 26.54 -2.88
CA GLU A 261 15.66 27.84 -3.34
C GLU A 261 14.90 29.01 -2.72
N ARG A 262 13.58 28.91 -2.62
CA ARG A 262 12.75 29.95 -1.98
C ARG A 262 13.05 30.07 -0.49
N ILE A 263 13.25 28.95 0.21
CA ILE A 263 13.59 28.96 1.64
C ILE A 263 14.96 29.59 1.82
N ARG A 264 15.97 29.20 1.03
CA ARG A 264 17.33 29.77 1.08
C ARG A 264 17.39 31.28 0.87
N THR A 265 16.52 31.81 0.01
CA THR A 265 16.50 33.28 -0.25
C THR A 265 15.81 34.08 0.85
N ARG A 266 14.99 33.46 1.68
CA ARG A 266 14.19 34.12 2.72
C ARG A 266 14.73 33.91 4.13
N HIS A 267 15.47 32.85 4.35
CA HIS A 267 15.93 32.38 5.65
C HIS A 267 17.45 32.37 5.68
N ALA A 268 18.05 33.16 6.59
CA ALA A 268 19.50 33.30 6.72
C ALA A 268 20.10 32.45 7.84
N GLY A 269 19.24 31.88 8.70
CA GLY A 269 19.65 31.00 9.80
C GLY A 269 20.02 29.60 9.32
N ARG A 270 20.52 28.77 10.25
CA ARG A 270 20.81 27.36 9.94
C ARG A 270 19.53 26.56 9.81
N LEU A 271 19.43 25.83 8.70
CA LEU A 271 18.26 24.98 8.40
C LEU A 271 18.53 23.55 8.82
N VAL A 272 17.65 22.98 9.62
CA VAL A 272 17.69 21.58 10.05
C VAL A 272 16.33 20.93 9.84
N THR A 273 16.32 19.69 9.39
CA THR A 273 15.09 18.87 9.38
C THR A 273 15.14 17.90 10.54
N ALA A 274 14.14 17.96 11.41
CA ALA A 274 13.98 17.09 12.55
C ALA A 274 12.79 16.15 12.33
N ARG A 275 12.99 14.85 12.58
CA ARG A 275 11.92 13.84 12.51
C ARG A 275 10.96 13.99 13.69
N VAL A 276 9.65 13.94 13.40
CA VAL A 276 8.58 14.00 14.39
C VAL A 276 7.96 12.62 14.56
N ARG A 277 7.79 12.19 15.81
CA ARG A 277 7.11 10.96 16.21
C ARG A 277 6.43 11.18 17.55
N ASP A 278 5.30 10.49 17.81
CA ASP A 278 4.55 10.62 19.05
C ASP A 278 5.35 10.23 20.29
N ASP A 279 6.28 9.28 20.15
CA ASP A 279 7.15 8.81 21.23
C ASP A 279 8.34 9.75 21.50
N ARG A 280 8.48 10.85 20.77
CA ARG A 280 9.60 11.79 20.81
C ARG A 280 9.12 13.19 21.16
N ASN A 281 9.57 13.70 22.29
CA ASN A 281 9.13 15.00 22.78
C ASN A 281 9.98 16.16 22.23
N ILE A 282 10.04 16.30 20.90
CA ILE A 282 10.73 17.38 20.22
C ILE A 282 10.18 18.76 20.65
N GLY A 283 8.88 18.86 20.94
CA GLY A 283 8.24 20.10 21.35
C GLY A 283 8.79 20.65 22.67
N ALA A 284 9.14 19.79 23.61
CA ALA A 284 9.75 20.22 24.88
C ALA A 284 11.15 20.82 24.67
N VAL A 285 11.96 20.21 23.79
CA VAL A 285 13.30 20.73 23.46
C VAL A 285 13.18 22.09 22.77
N LEU A 286 12.33 22.20 21.76
CA LEU A 286 12.13 23.45 21.02
C LEU A 286 11.56 24.56 21.90
N SER A 287 10.59 24.27 22.77
CA SER A 287 10.01 25.29 23.67
C SER A 287 11.01 25.87 24.67
N SER A 288 12.05 25.11 25.02
CA SER A 288 13.11 25.56 25.94
C SER A 288 14.35 26.15 25.22
N ALA A 289 14.43 26.09 23.90
CA ALA A 289 15.60 26.45 23.12
C ALA A 289 16.09 27.88 23.38
N GLN A 290 15.18 28.86 23.43
CA GLN A 290 15.53 30.27 23.70
C GLN A 290 16.12 30.46 25.11
N ALA A 291 15.53 29.81 26.12
CA ALA A 291 15.98 29.95 27.52
C ALA A 291 17.29 29.22 27.79
N ARG A 292 17.53 28.09 27.17
CA ARG A 292 18.71 27.22 27.43
C ARG A 292 19.91 27.55 26.52
N HIS A 293 19.65 27.90 25.26
CA HIS A 293 20.69 28.05 24.25
C HIS A 293 20.73 29.44 23.60
N GLY A 294 19.78 30.32 23.93
CA GLY A 294 19.67 31.64 23.27
C GLY A 294 19.27 31.56 21.80
N VAL A 295 18.62 30.43 21.39
CA VAL A 295 18.24 30.16 20.01
C VAL A 295 16.74 30.27 19.85
N SER A 296 16.29 31.09 18.91
CA SER A 296 14.93 31.07 18.40
C SER A 296 14.83 30.16 17.18
N PHE A 297 13.61 29.69 16.90
CA PHE A 297 13.38 28.85 15.73
C PHE A 297 12.12 29.28 14.99
N GLU A 298 12.08 29.01 13.70
CA GLU A 298 10.90 29.15 12.85
C GLU A 298 10.68 27.85 12.08
N ILE A 299 9.41 27.39 11.96
CA ILE A 299 9.05 26.24 11.13
C ILE A 299 8.90 26.76 9.70
N VAL A 300 9.82 26.39 8.82
CA VAL A 300 9.87 26.93 7.45
C VAL A 300 9.30 25.96 6.42
N TYR A 301 9.27 24.65 6.75
CA TYR A 301 8.73 23.61 5.88
C TYR A 301 8.43 22.33 6.67
N GLY A 302 7.65 21.41 6.09
CA GLY A 302 7.41 20.08 6.60
C GLY A 302 5.95 19.74 6.78
N GLY A 303 5.69 18.54 7.31
CA GLY A 303 4.35 18.04 7.58
C GLY A 303 4.36 16.88 8.55
N ILE A 304 3.28 16.78 9.32
CA ILE A 304 3.00 15.66 10.21
C ILE A 304 1.82 14.90 9.63
N LYS A 305 1.96 13.59 9.54
CA LYS A 305 0.95 12.65 9.03
C LYS A 305 0.62 11.65 10.14
N GLU A 306 -0.56 11.04 10.05
CA GLU A 306 -1.00 9.99 10.97
C GLU A 306 -1.04 8.65 10.22
N LEU A 307 -0.57 7.58 10.89
CA LEU A 307 -0.64 6.20 10.44
C LEU A 307 -0.93 5.30 11.63
N GLY A 308 -2.03 4.55 11.58
CA GLY A 308 -2.40 3.63 12.66
C GLY A 308 -2.58 4.30 14.04
N GLY A 309 -2.97 5.58 14.09
CA GLY A 309 -3.13 6.35 15.31
C GLY A 309 -1.81 6.90 15.87
N GLN A 310 -0.71 6.83 15.13
CA GLN A 310 0.58 7.40 15.50
C GLN A 310 0.96 8.51 14.52
N SER A 311 1.42 9.64 15.06
CA SER A 311 1.91 10.75 14.26
C SER A 311 3.37 10.54 13.88
N PHE A 312 3.70 10.82 12.63
CA PHE A 312 5.06 10.81 12.13
C PHE A 312 5.25 11.86 11.02
N GLY A 313 6.49 12.30 10.81
CA GLY A 313 6.77 13.31 9.79
C GLY A 313 8.13 13.95 9.98
N GLY A 314 8.31 15.13 9.41
CA GLY A 314 9.49 15.94 9.57
C GLY A 314 9.15 17.42 9.53
N LEU A 315 9.89 18.18 10.31
CA LEU A 315 9.81 19.65 10.33
C LEU A 315 11.17 20.22 9.97
N THR A 316 11.23 21.04 8.95
CA THR A 316 12.41 21.84 8.64
C THR A 316 12.30 23.16 9.42
N LEU A 317 13.30 23.37 10.26
CA LEU A 317 13.40 24.50 11.17
C LEU A 317 14.52 25.42 10.70
N GLU A 318 14.30 26.70 10.73
CA GLU A 318 15.35 27.71 10.75
C GLU A 318 15.75 27.95 12.21
N LEU A 319 17.02 27.83 12.53
CA LEU A 319 17.59 28.10 13.85
C LEU A 319 18.34 29.43 13.79
N ILE A 320 17.96 30.36 14.67
CA ILE A 320 18.48 31.72 14.70
C ILE A 320 19.08 32.00 16.07
N GLY A 321 20.39 32.22 16.12
CA GLY A 321 21.17 32.44 17.34
C GLY A 321 22.66 32.44 17.06
N GLU A 322 23.49 32.52 18.12
CA GLU A 322 24.92 32.34 17.98
C GLU A 322 25.27 30.88 17.64
N ASP A 323 26.30 30.66 16.83
CA ASP A 323 26.69 29.33 16.35
C ASP A 323 26.84 28.28 17.47
N ALA A 324 27.44 28.67 18.59
CA ALA A 324 27.61 27.78 19.74
C ALA A 324 26.29 27.34 20.36
N GLY A 325 25.29 28.24 20.42
CA GLY A 325 23.95 27.93 20.90
C GLY A 325 23.19 27.02 19.93
N VAL A 326 23.30 27.30 18.62
CA VAL A 326 22.69 26.49 17.56
C VAL A 326 23.27 25.08 17.56
N ASP A 327 24.60 24.90 17.67
CA ASP A 327 25.26 23.60 17.77
C ASP A 327 24.80 22.82 19.01
N ALA A 328 24.67 23.50 20.15
CA ALA A 328 24.18 22.89 21.39
C ALA A 328 22.73 22.42 21.24
N LEU A 329 21.85 23.22 20.64
CA LEU A 329 20.46 22.83 20.37
C LEU A 329 20.35 21.67 19.39
N ILE A 330 21.14 21.65 18.32
CA ILE A 330 21.20 20.54 17.36
C ILE A 330 21.64 19.25 18.06
N THR A 331 22.62 19.33 18.98
CA THR A 331 23.08 18.21 19.76
C THR A 331 21.97 17.66 20.66
N GLU A 332 21.26 18.53 21.38
CA GLU A 332 20.13 18.14 22.23
C GLU A 332 18.98 17.56 21.40
N LEU A 333 18.66 18.11 20.25
CA LEU A 333 17.66 17.55 19.33
C LEU A 333 18.07 16.14 18.85
N ARG A 334 19.35 15.88 18.56
CA ARG A 334 19.86 14.57 18.14
C ARG A 334 19.74 13.50 19.23
N GLU A 335 19.69 13.87 20.51
CA GLU A 335 19.43 12.94 21.61
C GLU A 335 17.99 12.42 21.61
N VAL A 336 17.03 13.19 21.11
CA VAL A 336 15.61 12.86 21.11
C VAL A 336 15.06 12.42 19.75
N THR A 337 15.69 12.84 18.64
CA THR A 337 15.22 12.49 17.29
C THR A 337 16.35 12.53 16.25
N GLU A 338 16.08 12.00 15.05
CA GLU A 338 16.96 12.22 13.90
C GLU A 338 16.92 13.67 13.44
N VAL A 339 18.09 14.28 13.31
CA VAL A 339 18.25 15.64 12.80
C VAL A 339 19.25 15.65 11.65
N GLN A 340 18.81 16.17 10.52
CA GLN A 340 19.64 16.35 9.33
C GLN A 340 19.78 17.85 9.04
N GLU A 341 21.01 18.30 8.85
CA GLU A 341 21.26 19.66 8.39
C GLU A 341 20.98 19.73 6.89
N VAL A 342 20.15 20.71 6.52
CA VAL A 342 19.87 20.99 5.11
C VAL A 342 21.10 21.67 4.53
N LYS A 343 21.89 20.93 3.73
CA LYS A 343 23.07 21.50 3.09
C LYS A 343 22.67 22.67 2.21
N LEU A 344 23.23 23.82 2.54
CA LEU A 344 23.09 25.06 1.77
C LEU A 344 23.80 24.98 0.42
#